data_a7a0ed0490f37223d2ff183bcaa6c23f
#
_entry.id   a7a0ed0490f37223d2ff183bcaa6c23f
#
_cell.length_a   1.000
_cell.length_b   1.000
_cell.length_c   1.000
_cell.angle_alpha   90.00
_cell.angle_beta   90.00
_cell.angle_gamma   90.00
#
_symmetry.space_group_name_H-M   'P 1'
#
loop_
_entity.id
_entity.type
_entity.pdbx_description
1 polymer ?
#
loop_
_entity_poly.entity_id
_entity_poly.type
_entity_poly.pdbx_seq_one_letter_code
_entity_poly.pdbx_strand_id
1 'polypeptide(L)'
;EYRTSWWLTVVRILYFAPFYAMGIFYKKILEKYVDRIPSVVYFAIVFAAKLMIFLHYKTRLAYTPAWCNDFNQGPVMPIIIGFLGIALWMRIATIMEPVLGRKKWINLLADNTFSIMENQFLGFLLVKVAFGTIANGTKLFLKFDWSRCKSDIWWYYMPKDVEQTKILYLLAAIFVALLIQWILTQVKKMGKNIFLYVRQ
;
A
#
# COMPACT_ATOMS: atom_id res chain seq x y z
N GLU A 1 2.83 -23.58 -7.66
CA GLU A 1 1.44 -23.98 -8.01
C GLU A 1 0.35 -23.33 -7.13
N TYR A 2 0.62 -23.02 -5.85
CA TYR A 2 -0.40 -22.42 -4.95
C TYR A 2 -0.70 -20.94 -5.22
N ARG A 3 0.07 -20.25 -6.05
CA ARG A 3 -0.03 -18.79 -6.25
C ARG A 3 -1.27 -18.31 -7.02
N THR A 4 -1.96 -19.19 -7.74
CA THR A 4 -3.16 -18.89 -8.52
C THR A 4 -4.41 -19.61 -8.04
N SER A 5 -4.32 -20.32 -6.92
CA SER A 5 -5.43 -21.09 -6.38
C SER A 5 -6.48 -20.18 -5.75
N TRP A 6 -7.77 -20.50 -5.92
CA TRP A 6 -8.88 -19.85 -5.23
C TRP A 6 -8.72 -19.90 -3.69
N TRP A 7 -8.06 -20.92 -3.15
CA TRP A 7 -7.69 -21.04 -1.76
C TRP A 7 -6.87 -19.87 -1.25
N LEU A 8 -5.98 -19.30 -2.05
CA LEU A 8 -5.21 -18.13 -1.68
C LEU A 8 -6.13 -16.92 -1.46
N THR A 9 -7.18 -16.80 -2.24
CA THR A 9 -8.20 -15.74 -2.05
C THR A 9 -8.94 -15.92 -0.73
N VAL A 10 -9.35 -17.15 -0.40
CA VAL A 10 -10.01 -17.45 0.88
C VAL A 10 -9.07 -17.14 2.07
N VAL A 11 -7.82 -17.57 2.00
CA VAL A 11 -6.83 -17.31 3.06
C VAL A 11 -6.60 -15.81 3.22
N ARG A 12 -6.53 -15.04 2.13
CA ARG A 12 -6.42 -13.57 2.18
C ARG A 12 -7.64 -12.94 2.83
N ILE A 13 -8.84 -13.37 2.48
CA ILE A 13 -10.08 -12.85 3.10
C ILE A 13 -10.05 -13.13 4.61
N LEU A 14 -9.75 -14.36 5.03
CA LEU A 14 -9.65 -14.74 6.44
C LEU A 14 -8.55 -13.97 7.16
N TYR A 15 -7.42 -13.70 6.50
CA TYR A 15 -6.33 -12.92 7.08
C TYR A 15 -6.71 -11.45 7.27
N PHE A 16 -7.41 -10.83 6.31
CA PHE A 16 -7.77 -9.41 6.39
C PHE A 16 -9.07 -9.14 7.18
N ALA A 17 -9.94 -10.14 7.35
CA ALA A 17 -11.18 -9.99 8.09
C ALA A 17 -11.01 -9.45 9.52
N PRO A 18 -10.04 -9.90 10.34
CA PRO A 18 -9.78 -9.36 11.67
C PRO A 18 -9.41 -7.88 11.65
N PHE A 19 -8.65 -7.42 10.65
CA PHE A 19 -8.28 -6.00 10.51
C PHE A 19 -9.49 -5.13 10.20
N TYR A 20 -10.37 -5.61 9.32
CA TYR A 20 -11.62 -4.92 9.01
C TYR A 20 -12.54 -4.84 10.24
N ALA A 21 -12.74 -5.96 10.93
CA ALA A 21 -13.56 -6.01 12.15
C ALA A 21 -12.98 -5.09 13.25
N MET A 22 -11.66 -5.10 13.44
CA MET A 22 -10.98 -4.23 14.40
C MET A 22 -11.12 -2.75 14.01
N GLY A 23 -11.06 -2.41 12.73
CA GLY A 23 -11.31 -1.03 12.26
C GLY A 23 -12.69 -0.52 12.64
N ILE A 24 -13.74 -1.33 12.45
CA ILE A 24 -15.10 -1.00 12.86
C ILE A 24 -15.20 -0.87 14.39
N PHE A 25 -14.63 -1.82 15.12
CA PHE A 25 -14.63 -1.82 16.59
C PHE A 25 -13.89 -0.61 17.15
N TYR A 26 -12.71 -0.29 16.58
CA TYR A 26 -11.95 0.89 16.95
C TYR A 26 -12.80 2.16 16.77
N LYS A 27 -13.36 2.37 15.59
CA LYS A 27 -14.16 3.57 15.28
C LYS A 27 -15.38 3.73 16.17
N LYS A 28 -16.06 2.62 16.48
CA LYS A 28 -17.30 2.67 17.28
C LYS A 28 -17.05 2.80 18.78
N ILE A 29 -16.00 2.19 19.30
CA ILE A 29 -15.82 1.99 20.74
C ILE A 29 -14.49 2.56 21.24
N LEU A 30 -13.36 2.21 20.62
CA LEU A 30 -12.04 2.47 21.17
C LEU A 30 -11.55 3.90 20.93
N GLU A 31 -11.90 4.54 19.83
CA GLU A 31 -11.40 5.84 19.40
C GLU A 31 -11.44 6.87 20.54
N LYS A 32 -12.59 7.03 21.18
CA LYS A 32 -12.77 8.01 22.27
C LYS A 32 -11.93 7.75 23.54
N TYR A 33 -11.50 6.50 23.74
CA TYR A 33 -10.65 6.15 24.89
C TYR A 33 -9.18 6.20 24.51
N VAL A 34 -8.83 5.62 23.40
CA VAL A 34 -7.44 5.52 22.91
C VAL A 34 -6.88 6.89 22.53
N ASP A 35 -7.68 7.76 21.94
CA ASP A 35 -7.23 9.09 21.51
C ASP A 35 -6.97 10.04 22.68
N ARG A 36 -7.53 9.75 23.86
CA ARG A 36 -7.25 10.50 25.11
C ARG A 36 -5.91 10.16 25.72
N ILE A 37 -5.29 9.04 25.37
CA ILE A 37 -4.01 8.62 25.93
C ILE A 37 -2.91 9.57 25.43
N PRO A 38 -2.07 10.15 26.29
CA PRO A 38 -0.94 10.95 25.86
C PRO A 38 -0.04 10.19 24.88
N SER A 39 0.38 10.85 23.79
CA SER A 39 1.12 10.17 22.71
C SER A 39 2.41 9.49 23.18
N VAL A 40 3.10 10.05 24.17
CA VAL A 40 4.32 9.44 24.73
C VAL A 40 4.01 8.10 25.38
N VAL A 41 2.96 8.04 26.21
CA VAL A 41 2.51 6.80 26.87
C VAL A 41 2.06 5.77 25.83
N TYR A 42 1.30 6.22 24.83
CA TYR A 42 0.83 5.37 23.74
C TYR A 42 2.00 4.73 22.97
N PHE A 43 2.98 5.53 22.57
CA PHE A 43 4.18 5.00 21.90
C PHE A 43 4.98 4.06 22.81
N ALA A 44 5.13 4.38 24.08
CA ALA A 44 5.82 3.52 25.02
C ALA A 44 5.15 2.14 25.11
N ILE A 45 3.81 2.08 25.18
CA ILE A 45 3.05 0.82 25.20
C ILE A 45 3.26 0.02 23.90
N VAL A 46 3.12 0.68 22.73
CA VAL A 46 3.27 0.01 21.44
C VAL A 46 4.70 -0.49 21.23
N PHE A 47 5.71 0.30 21.59
CA PHE A 47 7.10 -0.12 21.50
C PHE A 47 7.46 -1.23 22.49
N ALA A 48 6.97 -1.15 23.73
CA ALA A 48 7.17 -2.20 24.73
C ALA A 48 6.56 -3.53 24.26
N ALA A 49 5.34 -3.50 23.71
CA ALA A 49 4.71 -4.68 23.14
C ALA A 49 5.51 -5.28 21.97
N LYS A 50 5.99 -4.44 21.04
CA LYS A 50 6.87 -4.89 19.94
C LYS A 50 8.18 -5.45 20.43
N LEU A 51 8.79 -4.82 21.44
CA LEU A 51 10.04 -5.27 22.04
C LEU A 51 9.87 -6.62 22.73
N MET A 52 8.80 -6.81 23.51
CA MET A 52 8.49 -8.10 24.16
C MET A 52 8.33 -9.22 23.13
N ILE A 53 7.62 -8.97 22.03
CA ILE A 53 7.47 -9.95 20.96
C ILE A 53 8.85 -10.26 20.33
N PHE A 54 9.65 -9.24 20.05
CA PHE A 54 10.98 -9.42 19.46
C PHE A 54 11.92 -10.22 20.37
N LEU A 55 11.94 -9.90 21.66
CA LEU A 55 12.78 -10.61 22.66
C LEU A 55 12.34 -12.06 22.87
N HIS A 56 11.02 -12.32 22.82
CA HIS A 56 10.49 -13.66 22.98
C HIS A 56 10.83 -14.57 21.80
N TYR A 57 10.61 -14.10 20.57
CA TYR A 57 10.79 -14.92 19.38
C TYR A 57 12.22 -14.93 18.84
N LYS A 58 13.05 -13.92 19.15
CA LYS A 58 14.47 -13.79 18.73
C LYS A 58 14.73 -13.98 17.22
N THR A 59 13.69 -13.94 16.39
CA THR A 59 13.74 -14.17 14.97
C THR A 59 13.09 -13.02 14.21
N ARG A 60 13.40 -12.90 12.92
CA ARG A 60 12.66 -11.99 12.04
C ARG A 60 11.22 -12.48 11.92
N LEU A 61 10.30 -11.69 12.42
CA LEU A 61 8.87 -11.92 12.25
C LEU A 61 8.45 -11.38 10.89
N ALA A 62 9.01 -11.96 9.84
CA ALA A 62 8.65 -11.63 8.48
C ALA A 62 7.44 -12.46 8.06
N TYR A 63 6.48 -11.82 7.44
CA TYR A 63 5.37 -12.47 6.75
C TYR A 63 5.00 -11.65 5.51
N THR A 64 4.49 -12.33 4.51
CA THR A 64 4.09 -11.67 3.27
C THR A 64 2.59 -11.81 3.09
N PRO A 65 1.78 -10.80 3.45
CA PRO A 65 0.32 -10.88 3.36
C PRO A 65 -0.18 -11.21 1.96
N ALA A 66 0.50 -10.72 0.92
CA ALA A 66 0.13 -10.96 -0.46
C ALA A 66 0.19 -12.46 -0.85
N TRP A 67 1.11 -13.21 -0.27
CA TRP A 67 1.32 -14.63 -0.55
C TRP A 67 0.82 -15.54 0.56
N CYS A 68 0.45 -14.97 1.70
CA CYS A 68 0.05 -15.70 2.91
C CYS A 68 1.02 -16.83 3.27
N ASN A 69 2.32 -16.57 3.15
CA ASN A 69 3.40 -17.49 3.52
C ASN A 69 4.25 -16.91 4.66
N ASP A 70 5.21 -17.70 5.11
CA ASP A 70 6.13 -17.34 6.20
C ASP A 70 5.44 -17.18 7.58
N PHE A 71 4.38 -17.98 7.83
CA PHE A 71 3.74 -18.05 9.14
C PHE A 71 4.51 -18.92 10.14
N ASN A 72 5.84 -18.76 10.21
CA ASN A 72 6.73 -19.58 11.04
C ASN A 72 6.35 -19.57 12.52
N GLN A 73 5.67 -18.53 12.99
CA GLN A 73 5.22 -18.34 14.36
C GLN A 73 3.69 -18.51 14.50
N GLY A 74 3.07 -19.23 13.56
CA GLY A 74 1.64 -19.43 13.51
C GLY A 74 0.86 -18.26 12.92
N PRO A 75 -0.44 -18.44 12.63
CA PRO A 75 -1.24 -17.46 11.88
C PRO A 75 -1.65 -16.23 12.73
N VAL A 76 -1.62 -16.32 14.05
CA VAL A 76 -2.07 -15.25 14.96
C VAL A 76 -1.02 -14.14 15.08
N MET A 77 0.26 -14.50 15.07
CA MET A 77 1.35 -13.55 15.28
C MET A 77 1.44 -12.44 14.22
N PRO A 78 1.31 -12.72 12.91
CA PRO A 78 1.23 -11.70 11.89
C PRO A 78 0.08 -10.71 12.10
N ILE A 79 -1.06 -11.18 12.61
CA ILE A 79 -2.23 -10.33 12.91
C ILE A 79 -1.89 -9.37 14.05
N ILE A 80 -1.31 -9.85 15.14
CA ILE A 80 -0.91 -9.03 16.30
C ILE A 80 0.10 -7.97 15.87
N ILE A 81 1.13 -8.35 15.09
CA ILE A 81 2.15 -7.42 14.60
C ILE A 81 1.53 -6.38 13.66
N GLY A 82 0.59 -6.81 12.81
CA GLY A 82 -0.17 -5.93 11.94
C GLY A 82 -0.95 -4.88 12.73
N PHE A 83 -1.65 -5.29 13.80
CA PHE A 83 -2.37 -4.35 14.67
C PHE A 83 -1.44 -3.36 15.37
N LEU A 84 -0.30 -3.82 15.88
CA LEU A 84 0.70 -2.93 16.48
C LEU A 84 1.30 -1.94 15.44
N GLY A 85 1.45 -2.40 14.19
CA GLY A 85 1.85 -1.54 13.08
C GLY A 85 0.81 -0.48 12.75
N ILE A 86 -0.45 -0.89 12.61
CA ILE A 86 -1.57 0.02 12.36
C ILE A 86 -1.72 1.02 13.51
N ALA A 87 -1.69 0.56 14.75
CA ALA A 87 -1.77 1.41 15.93
C ALA A 87 -0.68 2.50 15.92
N LEU A 88 0.58 2.13 15.61
CA LEU A 88 1.67 3.09 15.49
C LEU A 88 1.38 4.16 14.44
N TRP A 89 1.03 3.75 13.23
CA TRP A 89 0.80 4.67 12.12
C TRP A 89 -0.45 5.54 12.31
N MET A 90 -1.52 5.01 12.90
CA MET A 90 -2.70 5.80 13.24
C MET A 90 -2.36 6.94 14.21
N ARG A 91 -1.56 6.67 15.25
CA ARG A 91 -1.16 7.72 16.18
C ARG A 91 -0.26 8.77 15.53
N ILE A 92 0.67 8.36 14.67
CA ILE A 92 1.48 9.29 13.87
C ILE A 92 0.57 10.16 13.00
N ALA A 93 -0.41 9.55 12.30
CA ALA A 93 -1.35 10.28 11.47
C ALA A 93 -2.18 11.30 12.27
N THR A 94 -2.68 10.94 13.45
CA THR A 94 -3.40 11.87 14.35
C THR A 94 -2.54 13.05 14.77
N ILE A 95 -1.26 12.83 15.08
CA ILE A 95 -0.33 13.92 15.44
C ILE A 95 -0.05 14.82 14.23
N MET A 96 0.03 14.26 13.04
CA MET A 96 0.34 15.00 11.81
C MET A 96 -0.89 15.68 11.19
N GLU A 97 -2.10 15.25 11.53
CA GLU A 97 -3.35 15.75 10.97
C GLU A 97 -3.46 17.29 11.01
N PRO A 98 -3.18 18.00 12.13
CA PRO A 98 -3.32 19.47 12.19
C PRO A 98 -2.45 20.19 11.16
N VAL A 99 -1.31 19.60 10.80
CA VAL A 99 -0.35 20.18 9.85
C VAL A 99 -0.62 19.72 8.42
N LEU A 100 -0.85 18.43 8.23
CA LEU A 100 -0.98 17.81 6.91
C LEU A 100 -2.43 17.77 6.39
N GLY A 101 -3.41 17.63 7.26
CA GLY A 101 -4.82 17.51 6.87
C GLY A 101 -5.39 18.75 6.15
N ARG A 102 -4.75 19.90 6.31
CA ARG A 102 -5.09 21.14 5.58
C ARG A 102 -4.46 21.21 4.18
N LYS A 103 -3.52 20.34 3.85
CA LYS A 103 -2.81 20.37 2.57
C LYS A 103 -3.66 19.71 1.46
N LYS A 104 -3.97 20.47 0.41
CA LYS A 104 -4.78 19.98 -0.73
C LYS A 104 -4.25 18.71 -1.35
N TRP A 105 -2.94 18.54 -1.44
CA TRP A 105 -2.33 17.35 -2.02
C TRP A 105 -2.51 16.09 -1.16
N ILE A 106 -2.53 16.23 0.20
CA ILE A 106 -2.84 15.12 1.11
C ILE A 106 -4.29 14.67 0.92
N ASN A 107 -5.22 15.63 0.88
CA ASN A 107 -6.63 15.31 0.65
C ASN A 107 -6.83 14.66 -0.72
N LEU A 108 -6.14 15.16 -1.76
CA LEU A 108 -6.16 14.54 -3.08
C LEU A 108 -5.69 13.06 -3.05
N LEU A 109 -4.62 12.76 -2.31
CA LEU A 109 -4.15 11.38 -2.16
C LEU A 109 -5.14 10.55 -1.34
N ALA A 110 -5.66 11.08 -0.24
CA ALA A 110 -6.61 10.39 0.62
C ALA A 110 -7.91 10.04 -0.13
N ASP A 111 -8.48 10.99 -0.86
CA ASP A 111 -9.71 10.81 -1.65
C ASP A 111 -9.52 9.80 -2.79
N ASN A 112 -8.30 9.61 -3.27
CA ASN A 112 -7.98 8.71 -4.37
C ASN A 112 -7.22 7.45 -3.93
N THR A 113 -7.13 7.15 -2.64
CA THR A 113 -6.39 5.99 -2.11
C THR A 113 -6.81 4.68 -2.77
N PHE A 114 -8.11 4.46 -2.95
CA PHE A 114 -8.62 3.26 -3.61
C PHE A 114 -8.15 3.17 -5.06
N SER A 115 -8.27 4.27 -5.83
CA SER A 115 -7.78 4.32 -7.21
C SER A 115 -6.27 4.09 -7.30
N ILE A 116 -5.49 4.59 -6.33
CA ILE A 116 -4.04 4.37 -6.26
C ILE A 116 -3.75 2.89 -6.03
N MET A 117 -4.43 2.25 -5.09
CA MET A 117 -4.25 0.82 -4.81
C MET A 117 -4.62 -0.06 -6.02
N GLU A 118 -5.68 0.29 -6.73
CA GLU A 118 -6.17 -0.48 -7.88
C GLU A 118 -5.26 -0.34 -9.10
N ASN A 119 -4.77 0.87 -9.37
CA ASN A 119 -4.06 1.20 -10.62
C ASN A 119 -2.53 1.30 -10.48
N GLN A 120 -1.95 1.08 -9.29
CA GLN A 120 -0.51 1.20 -9.04
C GLN A 120 0.35 0.33 -9.98
N PHE A 121 -0.14 -0.86 -10.33
CA PHE A 121 0.59 -1.79 -11.20
C PHE A 121 0.78 -1.25 -12.63
N LEU A 122 -0.15 -0.43 -13.13
CA LEU A 122 0.02 0.24 -14.41
C LEU A 122 1.18 1.25 -14.36
N GLY A 123 1.33 1.95 -13.24
CA GLY A 123 2.48 2.81 -13.00
C GLY A 123 3.79 2.02 -12.98
N PHE A 124 3.82 0.85 -12.34
CA PHE A 124 4.99 -0.04 -12.34
C PHE A 124 5.33 -0.51 -13.75
N LEU A 125 4.34 -0.90 -14.53
CA LEU A 125 4.55 -1.30 -15.92
C LEU A 125 5.18 -0.19 -16.76
N LEU A 126 4.70 1.04 -16.64
CA LEU A 126 5.24 2.19 -17.36
C LEU A 126 6.71 2.44 -17.02
N VAL A 127 7.08 2.39 -15.74
CA VAL A 127 8.49 2.54 -15.32
C VAL A 127 9.35 1.42 -15.88
N LYS A 128 8.86 0.18 -15.89
CA LYS A 128 9.61 -0.96 -16.47
C LYS A 128 9.81 -0.79 -17.99
N VAL A 129 8.79 -0.37 -18.70
CA VAL A 129 8.89 -0.08 -20.13
C VAL A 129 9.91 1.03 -20.37
N ALA A 130 9.87 2.12 -19.58
CA ALA A 130 10.84 3.20 -19.68
C ALA A 130 12.28 2.72 -19.43
N PHE A 131 12.49 1.91 -18.39
CA PHE A 131 13.82 1.31 -18.12
C PHE A 131 14.28 0.40 -19.25
N GLY A 132 13.38 -0.42 -19.81
CA GLY A 132 13.69 -1.27 -20.94
C GLY A 132 14.08 -0.49 -22.20
N THR A 133 13.37 0.59 -22.51
CA THR A 133 13.69 1.45 -23.66
C THR A 133 15.03 2.18 -23.46
N ILE A 134 15.28 2.71 -22.27
CA ILE A 134 16.55 3.35 -21.94
C ILE A 134 17.71 2.35 -22.01
N ALA A 135 17.54 1.13 -21.49
CA ALA A 135 18.55 0.09 -21.52
C ALA A 135 18.92 -0.35 -22.94
N ASN A 136 17.93 -0.35 -23.87
CA ASN A 136 18.18 -0.66 -25.27
C ASN A 136 18.88 0.48 -26.04
N GLY A 137 18.52 1.74 -25.71
CA GLY A 137 19.02 2.91 -26.43
C GLY A 137 20.30 3.51 -25.87
N THR A 138 20.66 3.17 -24.64
CA THR A 138 21.80 3.77 -23.94
C THR A 138 22.57 2.73 -23.13
N LYS A 139 23.84 3.02 -22.82
CA LYS A 139 24.64 2.21 -21.88
C LYS A 139 24.42 2.59 -20.40
N LEU A 140 23.34 3.29 -20.10
CA LEU A 140 23.08 3.83 -18.76
C LEU A 140 22.89 2.71 -17.71
N PHE A 141 22.33 1.57 -18.11
CA PHE A 141 22.14 0.40 -17.26
C PHE A 141 23.04 -0.76 -17.75
N LEU A 142 24.30 -0.75 -17.40
CA LEU A 142 25.31 -1.74 -17.84
C LEU A 142 24.96 -3.19 -17.46
N LYS A 143 24.16 -3.39 -16.41
CA LYS A 143 23.79 -4.72 -15.88
C LYS A 143 22.28 -4.93 -15.89
N PHE A 144 21.59 -4.51 -16.96
CA PHE A 144 20.16 -4.71 -17.07
C PHE A 144 19.82 -6.18 -17.34
N ASP A 145 19.09 -6.80 -16.44
CA ASP A 145 18.66 -8.20 -16.54
C ASP A 145 17.26 -8.30 -17.17
N TRP A 146 17.21 -8.56 -18.45
CA TRP A 146 15.98 -8.71 -19.23
C TRP A 146 15.12 -9.88 -18.76
N SER A 147 15.73 -11.00 -18.37
CA SER A 147 15.02 -12.18 -17.88
C SER A 147 14.23 -11.82 -16.62
N ARG A 148 14.91 -11.19 -15.67
CA ARG A 148 14.29 -10.77 -14.40
C ARG A 148 13.26 -9.62 -14.59
N CYS A 149 13.52 -8.72 -15.52
CA CYS A 149 12.56 -7.66 -15.84
C CYS A 149 11.24 -8.21 -16.42
N LYS A 150 11.32 -9.28 -17.23
CA LYS A 150 10.16 -9.92 -17.88
C LYS A 150 9.49 -11.00 -17.03
N SER A 151 10.14 -11.53 -15.99
CA SER A 151 9.64 -12.65 -15.19
C SER A 151 8.31 -12.35 -14.50
N ASP A 152 8.09 -11.09 -14.11
CA ASP A 152 6.83 -10.63 -13.53
C ASP A 152 6.50 -9.24 -14.06
N ILE A 153 5.54 -9.14 -14.96
CA ILE A 153 5.18 -7.89 -15.65
C ILE A 153 4.60 -6.86 -14.65
N TRP A 154 3.90 -7.32 -13.64
CA TRP A 154 3.16 -6.46 -12.71
C TRP A 154 3.96 -6.02 -11.50
N TRP A 155 5.14 -6.62 -11.24
CA TRP A 155 5.96 -6.28 -10.09
C TRP A 155 7.09 -5.32 -10.49
N TYR A 156 7.58 -4.56 -9.53
CA TYR A 156 8.68 -3.64 -9.79
C TYR A 156 9.98 -4.37 -10.11
N TYR A 157 10.78 -3.82 -11.00
CA TYR A 157 12.12 -4.27 -11.33
C TYR A 157 13.14 -3.15 -11.01
N MET A 158 14.17 -3.46 -10.27
CA MET A 158 15.26 -2.53 -9.97
C MET A 158 16.51 -3.00 -10.71
N PRO A 159 17.08 -2.17 -11.60
CA PRO A 159 18.42 -2.41 -12.14
C PRO A 159 19.41 -2.49 -10.99
N LYS A 160 20.34 -3.44 -11.03
CA LYS A 160 21.26 -3.71 -9.92
C LYS A 160 22.12 -2.51 -9.52
N ASP A 161 22.36 -1.60 -10.44
CA ASP A 161 23.21 -0.44 -10.24
C ASP A 161 22.46 0.82 -9.78
N VAL A 162 21.10 0.77 -9.64
CA VAL A 162 20.26 1.93 -9.31
C VAL A 162 19.14 1.52 -8.33
N GLU A 163 19.51 1.34 -7.06
CA GLU A 163 18.53 0.93 -6.03
C GLU A 163 17.50 2.01 -5.68
N GLN A 164 17.81 3.29 -5.89
CA GLN A 164 16.93 4.43 -5.59
C GLN A 164 15.71 4.50 -6.51
N THR A 165 15.62 3.66 -7.54
CA THR A 165 14.50 3.61 -8.48
C THR A 165 13.16 3.26 -7.82
N LYS A 166 13.13 2.78 -6.58
CA LYS A 166 11.89 2.58 -5.79
C LYS A 166 11.02 3.84 -5.71
N ILE A 167 11.66 5.00 -5.60
CA ILE A 167 10.95 6.29 -5.54
C ILE A 167 10.23 6.57 -6.87
N LEU A 168 10.86 6.24 -8.00
CA LEU A 168 10.23 6.41 -9.31
C LEU A 168 8.99 5.54 -9.46
N TYR A 169 9.03 4.29 -8.97
CA TYR A 169 7.85 3.42 -8.96
C TYR A 169 6.71 3.99 -8.11
N LEU A 170 7.03 4.52 -6.93
CA LEU A 170 6.04 5.14 -6.05
C LEU A 170 5.39 6.36 -6.73
N LEU A 171 6.21 7.26 -7.28
CA LEU A 171 5.72 8.47 -7.95
C LEU A 171 4.90 8.13 -9.20
N ALA A 172 5.37 7.19 -10.01
CA ALA A 172 4.65 6.74 -11.21
C ALA A 172 3.32 6.08 -10.84
N ALA A 173 3.28 5.24 -9.81
CA ALA A 173 2.05 4.61 -9.33
C ALA A 173 1.00 5.65 -8.93
N ILE A 174 1.39 6.65 -8.14
CA ILE A 174 0.50 7.74 -7.73
C ILE A 174 0.05 8.58 -8.93
N PHE A 175 0.99 9.00 -9.78
CA PHE A 175 0.70 9.85 -10.93
C PHE A 175 -0.27 9.17 -11.91
N VAL A 176 -0.01 7.92 -12.28
CA VAL A 176 -0.84 7.16 -13.21
C VAL A 176 -2.24 6.95 -12.65
N ALA A 177 -2.36 6.59 -11.38
CA ALA A 177 -3.65 6.40 -10.75
C ALA A 177 -4.48 7.69 -10.71
N LEU A 178 -3.86 8.81 -10.35
CA LEU A 178 -4.53 10.13 -10.37
C LEU A 178 -4.92 10.56 -11.78
N LEU A 179 -4.08 10.29 -12.78
CA LEU A 179 -4.39 10.57 -14.18
C LEU A 179 -5.60 9.76 -14.66
N ILE A 180 -5.64 8.46 -14.36
CA ILE A 180 -6.78 7.60 -14.72
C ILE A 180 -8.06 8.12 -14.05
N GLN A 181 -8.00 8.45 -12.76
CA GLN A 181 -9.16 8.97 -12.04
C GLN A 181 -9.64 10.32 -12.61
N TRP A 182 -8.72 11.18 -13.00
CA TRP A 182 -9.05 12.44 -13.67
C TRP A 182 -9.74 12.19 -15.02
N ILE A 183 -9.20 11.31 -15.87
CA ILE A 183 -9.79 10.92 -17.16
C ILE A 183 -11.21 10.38 -16.96
N LEU A 184 -11.40 9.43 -16.04
CA LEU A 184 -12.71 8.86 -15.73
C LEU A 184 -13.73 9.92 -15.29
N THR A 185 -13.26 10.89 -14.50
CA THR A 185 -14.11 12.01 -14.08
C THR A 185 -14.53 12.89 -15.24
N GLN A 186 -13.61 13.18 -16.19
CA GLN A 186 -13.94 13.96 -17.38
C GLN A 186 -14.93 13.21 -18.29
N VAL A 187 -14.70 11.91 -18.51
CA VAL A 187 -15.61 11.07 -19.31
C VAL A 187 -17.02 11.03 -18.69
N LYS A 188 -17.13 10.88 -17.36
CA LYS A 188 -18.42 10.92 -16.67
C LYS A 188 -19.11 12.28 -16.83
N LYS A 189 -18.38 13.39 -16.76
CA LYS A 189 -18.94 14.74 -16.98
C LYS A 189 -19.46 14.92 -18.41
N MET A 190 -18.68 14.47 -19.41
CA MET A 190 -19.08 14.53 -20.82
C MET A 190 -20.35 13.69 -21.05
N GLY A 191 -20.42 12.47 -20.51
CA GLY A 191 -21.60 11.62 -20.63
C GLY A 191 -22.86 12.24 -20.02
N LYS A 192 -22.73 12.91 -18.85
CA LYS A 192 -23.85 13.66 -18.27
C LYS A 192 -24.34 14.82 -19.16
N ASN A 193 -23.43 15.57 -19.74
CA ASN A 193 -23.76 16.69 -20.59
C ASN A 193 -24.47 16.23 -21.88
N ILE A 194 -24.01 15.15 -22.49
CA ILE A 194 -24.66 14.54 -23.67
C ILE A 194 -26.08 14.06 -23.31
N PHE A 195 -26.25 13.38 -22.16
CA PHE A 195 -27.57 12.90 -21.75
C PHE A 195 -28.56 14.03 -21.48
N LEU A 196 -28.11 15.15 -20.91
CA LEU A 196 -28.93 16.34 -20.70
C LEU A 196 -29.33 17.03 -22.02
N TYR A 197 -28.41 17.02 -22.99
CA TYR A 197 -28.67 17.61 -24.32
C TYR A 197 -29.67 16.79 -25.14
N VAL A 198 -29.65 15.49 -25.05
CA VAL A 198 -30.59 14.59 -25.74
C VAL A 198 -32.01 14.62 -25.13
N ARG A 199 -32.15 15.12 -23.92
CA ARG A 199 -33.45 15.16 -23.19
C ARG A 199 -34.21 16.47 -23.35
N GLN A 200 -33.60 17.46 -23.99
CA GLN A 200 -34.24 18.72 -24.44
C GLN A 200 -34.74 18.61 -25.89
#